data_8545fa9b0062ad869204c7c57ec00eef
#
_entry.id   8545fa9b0062ad869204c7c57ec00eef
#
_cell.length_a   1.000
_cell.length_b   1.000
_cell.length_c   1.000
_cell.angle_alpha   90.00
_cell.angle_beta   90.00
_cell.angle_gamma   90.00
#
_symmetry.space_group_name_H-M   'P 1'
#
loop_
_entity.id
_entity.type
_entity.pdbx_description
1 polymer ?
#
loop_
_entity_poly.entity_id
_entity_poly.type
_entity_poly.pdbx_seq_one_letter_code
_entity_poly.pdbx_strand_id
1 'polypeptide(L)' 'MDRHSIAQRLQQLKDERRAGDAQLQQLDARRCDLQQTLTRIDGAIQVLEEVLRDQEEPPASA' A
#
# COMPACT_ATOMS: atom_id res chain seq x y z
N MET A 1 -2.85 39.85 -19.65
CA MET A 1 -2.50 39.42 -18.30
C MET A 1 -1.26 40.16 -17.84
N ASP A 2 -1.28 40.75 -16.69
CA ASP A 2 -0.08 41.37 -16.16
C ASP A 2 0.85 40.37 -15.48
N ARG A 3 2.04 40.85 -15.21
CA ARG A 3 3.10 40.00 -14.62
C ARG A 3 2.71 39.51 -13.23
N HIS A 4 2.00 40.34 -12.48
CA HIS A 4 1.56 40.01 -11.12
C HIS A 4 0.56 38.85 -11.11
N SER A 5 -0.42 38.89 -12.00
CA SER A 5 -1.43 37.83 -12.14
C SER A 5 -0.79 36.51 -12.55
N ILE A 6 0.18 36.58 -13.47
CA ILE A 6 0.93 35.40 -13.92
C ILE A 6 1.72 34.80 -12.77
N ALA A 7 2.40 35.65 -12.00
CA ALA A 7 3.19 35.21 -10.85
C ALA A 7 2.32 34.55 -9.78
N GLN A 8 1.14 35.12 -9.53
CA GLN A 8 0.20 34.51 -8.57
C GLN A 8 -0.28 33.15 -9.05
N ARG A 9 -0.63 33.05 -10.33
CA ARG A 9 -1.08 31.76 -10.88
C ARG A 9 0.02 30.71 -10.85
N LEU A 10 1.24 31.13 -11.14
CA LEU A 10 2.40 30.23 -11.06
C LEU A 10 2.57 29.71 -9.64
N GLN A 11 2.47 30.59 -8.65
CA GLN A 11 2.61 30.16 -7.25
C GLN A 11 1.52 29.18 -6.84
N GLN A 12 0.27 29.43 -7.26
CA GLN A 12 -0.84 28.52 -6.99
C GLN A 12 -0.58 27.13 -7.58
N LEU A 13 -0.10 27.09 -8.82
CA LEU A 13 0.19 25.81 -9.47
C LEU A 13 1.33 25.07 -8.79
N LYS A 14 2.35 25.78 -8.35
CA LYS A 14 3.45 25.16 -7.58
C LYS A 14 2.95 24.59 -6.28
N ASP A 15 2.06 25.29 -5.59
CA ASP A 15 1.49 24.82 -4.33
C ASP A 15 0.61 23.59 -4.55
N GLU A 16 -0.22 23.61 -5.59
CA GLU A 16 -1.05 22.46 -5.97
C GLU A 16 -0.19 21.24 -6.29
N ARG A 17 0.91 21.44 -7.00
CA ARG A 17 1.82 20.38 -7.34
C ARG A 17 2.47 19.78 -6.09
N ARG A 18 2.91 20.62 -5.16
CA ARG A 18 3.46 20.13 -3.88
C ARG A 18 2.47 19.31 -3.10
N ALA A 19 1.23 19.80 -3.04
CA ALA A 19 0.17 19.08 -2.34
C ALA A 19 -0.10 17.72 -2.98
N GLY A 20 -0.13 17.67 -4.32
CA GLY A 20 -0.30 16.42 -5.05
C GLY A 20 0.83 15.44 -4.81
N ASP A 21 2.06 15.92 -4.86
CA ASP A 21 3.23 15.08 -4.59
C ASP A 21 3.21 14.52 -3.17
N ALA A 22 2.83 15.33 -2.20
CA ALA A 22 2.72 14.89 -0.80
C ALA A 22 1.66 13.80 -0.66
N GLN A 23 0.52 13.93 -1.34
CA GLN A 23 -0.52 12.91 -1.34
C GLN A 23 -0.03 11.60 -1.96
N LEU A 24 0.68 11.68 -3.07
CA LEU A 24 1.25 10.49 -3.71
C LEU A 24 2.22 9.77 -2.79
N GLN A 25 3.07 10.51 -2.08
CA GLN A 25 4.00 9.90 -1.13
C GLN A 25 3.28 9.21 0.02
N GLN A 26 2.19 9.81 0.51
CA GLN A 26 1.38 9.19 1.56
C GLN A 26 0.71 7.91 1.07
N LEU A 27 0.17 7.94 -0.14
CA LEU A 27 -0.45 6.76 -0.74
C LEU A 27 0.57 5.64 -0.96
N ASP A 28 1.78 5.98 -1.41
CA ASP A 28 2.85 5.00 -1.59
C ASP A 28 3.27 4.38 -0.26
N ALA A 29 3.40 5.17 0.79
CA ALA A 29 3.73 4.67 2.12
C ALA A 29 2.64 3.72 2.62
N ARG A 30 1.37 4.10 2.45
CA ARG A 30 0.24 3.26 2.83
C ARG A 30 0.19 1.97 2.03
N ARG A 31 0.49 2.05 0.74
CA ARG A 31 0.59 0.88 -0.13
C ARG A 31 1.64 -0.11 0.37
N CYS A 32 2.82 0.40 0.74
CA CYS A 32 3.89 -0.45 1.28
C CYS A 32 3.47 -1.13 2.58
N ASP A 33 2.83 -0.40 3.48
CA ASP A 33 2.34 -0.95 4.74
C ASP A 33 1.31 -2.05 4.50
N LEU A 34 0.38 -1.82 3.58
CA LEU A 34 -0.62 -2.82 3.22
C LEU A 34 0.00 -4.05 2.59
N GLN A 35 1.00 -3.88 1.74
CA GLN A 35 1.70 -5.02 1.15
C GLN A 35 2.37 -5.89 2.20
N GLN A 36 3.00 -5.28 3.20
CA GLN A 36 3.60 -6.02 4.31
C GLN A 36 2.55 -6.77 5.10
N THR A 37 1.41 -6.13 5.36
CA THR A 37 0.29 -6.76 6.06
C THR A 37 -0.26 -7.95 5.27
N LEU A 38 -0.45 -7.79 3.97
CA LEU A 38 -0.94 -8.86 3.10
C LEU A 38 0.03 -10.04 3.05
N THR A 39 1.32 -9.77 2.96
CA THR A 39 2.34 -10.81 2.97
C THR A 39 2.30 -11.62 4.26
N ARG A 40 2.14 -10.94 5.39
CA ARG A 40 2.02 -11.61 6.69
C ARG A 40 0.77 -12.48 6.77
N ILE A 41 -0.35 -11.94 6.29
CA ILE A 41 -1.62 -12.67 6.27
C ILE A 41 -1.52 -13.89 5.36
N ASP A 42 -0.94 -13.74 4.18
CA ASP A 42 -0.75 -14.84 3.24
C ASP A 42 0.09 -15.96 3.85
N GLY A 43 1.14 -15.60 4.58
CA GLY A 43 1.96 -16.58 5.30
C GLY A 43 1.17 -17.32 6.37
N ALA A 44 0.36 -16.60 7.13
CA ALA A 44 -0.50 -17.21 8.16
C ALA A 44 -1.54 -18.14 7.54
N ILE A 45 -2.15 -17.73 6.43
CA ILE A 45 -3.11 -18.57 5.70
C ILE A 45 -2.43 -19.86 5.24
N GLN A 46 -1.26 -19.74 4.66
CA GLN A 46 -0.51 -20.90 4.17
C GLN A 46 -0.22 -21.89 5.29
N VAL A 47 0.26 -21.41 6.43
CA VAL A 47 0.56 -22.26 7.59
C VAL A 47 -0.71 -22.97 8.07
N LEU A 48 -1.81 -22.26 8.20
CA LEU A 48 -3.07 -22.86 8.67
C LEU A 48 -3.64 -23.84 7.67
N GLU A 49 -3.51 -23.60 6.39
CA GLU A 49 -3.90 -24.57 5.36
C GLU A 49 -3.07 -25.85 5.45
N GLU A 50 -1.79 -25.73 5.69
CA GLU A 50 -0.92 -26.88 5.88
C GLU A 50 -1.29 -27.68 7.12
N VAL A 51 -1.57 -27.01 8.23
CA VAL A 51 -1.99 -27.66 9.46
C VAL A 51 -3.32 -28.40 9.26
N LEU A 52 -4.29 -27.77 8.58
CA LEU A 52 -5.57 -28.43 8.28
C LEU A 52 -5.37 -29.68 7.41
N ARG A 53 -4.53 -29.57 6.41
CA ARG A 53 -4.24 -30.68 5.51
C ARG A 53 -3.61 -31.85 6.27
N ASP A 54 -2.67 -31.57 7.16
CA ASP A 54 -2.05 -32.59 7.97
C ASP A 54 -3.03 -33.30 8.90
N GLN A 55 -4.02 -32.56 9.43
CA GLN A 55 -5.07 -33.14 10.27
C GLN A 55 -6.07 -33.96 9.49
N GLU A 56 -6.33 -33.62 8.23
CA GLU A 56 -7.29 -34.34 7.38
C GLU A 56 -6.71 -35.64 6.82
N GLU A 57 -5.42 -35.72 6.64
CA GLU A 57 -4.78 -36.93 6.14
C GLU A 57 -4.72 -37.97 7.25
N PRO A 58 -5.17 -39.23 6.96
CA PRO A 58 -5.06 -40.29 7.95
C PRO A 58 -3.58 -40.57 8.26
N PRO A 59 -3.26 -40.90 9.51
CA PRO A 59 -1.88 -41.22 9.87
C PRO A 59 -1.34 -42.35 9.02
N ALA A 60 -0.11 -42.19 8.56
CA ALA A 60 0.52 -43.18 7.68
C ALA A 60 0.76 -44.51 8.40
N SER A 61 0.71 -44.50 9.70
CA SER A 61 0.96 -45.67 10.54
C SER A 61 -0.26 -46.53 10.81
N ALA A 62 -1.38 -46.18 10.19
CA ALA A 62 -2.61 -46.92 10.42
C ALA A 62 -2.55 -48.38 9.98
#